data_d2fea40ab4715c8c3e7e49950fc76805
#
_entry.id   d2fea40ab4715c8c3e7e49950fc76805
#
_cell.length_a   1.000
_cell.length_b   1.000
_cell.length_c   1.000
_cell.angle_alpha   90.00
_cell.angle_beta   90.00
_cell.angle_gamma   90.00
#
_symmetry.space_group_name_H-M   'P 1'
#
loop_
_entity.id
_entity.type
_entity.pdbx_description
1 polymer ?
#
loop_
_entity_poly.entity_id
_entity_poly.type
_entity_poly.pdbx_seq_one_letter_code
_entity_poly.pdbx_strand_id
1 'polypeptide(L)'
;MKTLLHICCAPCANQCIEVLRGEGVELTGFWYNPNIHPFTEYRSRRNCLREYAQTIGLPLLEHDRYELRPFVREVAADIAGRCVKCYALRLFETARTAAEEGFDSFTSSLFISPYQKHELMREAAERAAEEYGVQFLYRDFRPYFRAGQERARELGFYMQKYCGCVFSEEERYLKESKRIP
;
A
#
# COMPACT_ATOMS: atom_id res chain seq x y z
N MET A 1 0.39 21.63 2.87
CA MET A 1 1.07 20.47 3.50
C MET A 1 1.40 19.48 2.42
N LYS A 2 2.67 19.18 2.24
CA LYS A 2 3.17 18.21 1.26
C LYS A 2 3.21 16.81 1.90
N THR A 3 2.49 15.87 1.33
CA THR A 3 2.34 14.53 1.91
C THR A 3 2.79 13.43 0.95
N LEU A 4 3.62 12.52 1.43
CA LEU A 4 4.01 11.32 0.71
C LEU A 4 2.98 10.22 0.97
N LEU A 5 2.26 9.77 -0.06
CA LEU A 5 1.24 8.73 0.03
C LEU A 5 1.81 7.39 -0.44
N HIS A 6 2.08 6.47 0.47
CA HIS A 6 2.40 5.08 0.11
C HIS A 6 1.24 4.42 -0.62
N ILE A 7 1.50 3.82 -1.78
CA ILE A 7 0.49 3.19 -2.63
C ILE A 7 0.84 1.74 -2.91
N CYS A 8 -0.06 0.82 -2.53
CA CYS A 8 0.08 -0.60 -2.84
C CYS A 8 -0.52 -1.01 -4.19
N CYS A 9 -1.48 -0.25 -4.72
CA CYS A 9 -2.13 -0.46 -6.01
C CYS A 9 -3.08 0.71 -6.34
N ALA A 10 -3.38 0.92 -7.61
CA ALA A 10 -4.30 1.98 -8.06
C ALA A 10 -5.72 1.82 -7.49
N PRO A 11 -6.34 0.61 -7.44
CA PRO A 11 -7.66 0.43 -6.83
C PRO A 11 -7.78 0.86 -5.37
N CYS A 12 -6.68 0.75 -4.59
CA CYS A 12 -6.68 1.20 -3.20
C CYS A 12 -6.42 2.71 -3.07
N ALA A 13 -5.73 3.29 -4.04
CA ALA A 13 -5.28 4.68 -3.96
C ALA A 13 -6.31 5.70 -4.45
N ASN A 14 -7.20 5.33 -5.38
CA ASN A 14 -8.05 6.31 -6.07
C ASN A 14 -8.86 7.18 -5.10
N GLN A 15 -9.60 6.59 -4.17
CA GLN A 15 -10.40 7.34 -3.19
C GLN A 15 -9.53 8.02 -2.13
N CYS A 16 -8.41 7.44 -1.74
CA CYS A 16 -7.48 8.10 -0.83
C CYS A 16 -6.97 9.42 -1.44
N ILE A 17 -6.63 9.41 -2.73
CA ILE A 17 -6.16 10.59 -3.46
C ILE A 17 -7.27 11.62 -3.57
N GLU A 18 -8.50 11.23 -3.94
CA GLU A 18 -9.63 12.14 -4.05
C GLU A 18 -9.94 12.83 -2.72
N VAL A 19 -10.01 12.07 -1.63
CA VAL A 19 -10.28 12.59 -0.28
C VAL A 19 -9.21 13.58 0.15
N LEU A 20 -7.93 13.22 0.04
CA LEU A 20 -6.83 14.07 0.48
C LEU A 20 -6.69 15.33 -0.38
N ARG A 21 -6.87 15.23 -1.70
CA ARG A 21 -6.90 16.40 -2.59
C ARG A 21 -8.09 17.31 -2.28
N GLY A 22 -9.25 16.74 -1.96
CA GLY A 22 -10.43 17.50 -1.51
C GLY A 22 -10.19 18.25 -0.19
N GLU A 23 -9.31 17.76 0.66
CA GLU A 23 -8.84 18.41 1.89
C GLU A 23 -7.72 19.45 1.65
N GLY A 24 -7.31 19.68 0.39
CA GLY A 24 -6.23 20.61 0.04
C GLY A 24 -4.82 20.11 0.31
N VAL A 25 -4.63 18.80 0.44
CA VAL A 25 -3.31 18.18 0.65
C VAL A 25 -2.56 18.06 -0.67
N GLU A 26 -1.33 18.56 -0.72
CA GLU A 26 -0.42 18.37 -1.85
C GLU A 26 0.20 16.98 -1.80
N LEU A 27 -0.11 16.12 -2.77
CA LEU A 27 0.24 14.70 -2.76
C LEU A 27 1.35 14.37 -3.75
N THR A 28 2.27 13.52 -3.30
CA THR A 28 3.15 12.70 -4.13
C THR A 28 2.90 11.24 -3.79
N GLY A 29 2.66 10.40 -4.79
CA GLY A 29 2.54 8.96 -4.59
C GLY A 29 3.91 8.33 -4.34
N PHE A 30 3.94 7.24 -3.56
CA PHE A 30 5.15 6.48 -3.29
C PHE A 30 4.92 4.99 -3.52
N TRP A 31 5.71 4.42 -4.43
CA TRP A 31 5.72 2.99 -4.71
C TRP A 31 6.90 2.31 -4.02
N TYR A 32 6.62 1.55 -2.97
CA TYR A 32 7.55 0.61 -2.34
C TYR A 32 6.78 -0.57 -1.77
N ASN A 33 6.85 -1.72 -2.42
CA ASN A 33 6.04 -2.88 -2.08
C ASN A 33 6.85 -4.19 -2.16
N PRO A 34 7.77 -4.42 -1.21
CA PRO A 34 8.61 -5.62 -1.16
C PRO A 34 7.81 -6.91 -0.94
N ASN A 35 6.56 -6.76 -0.51
CA ASN A 35 5.63 -7.84 -0.18
C ASN A 35 4.79 -8.33 -1.37
N ILE A 36 4.84 -7.69 -2.52
CA ILE A 36 3.98 -8.09 -3.65
C ILE A 36 4.68 -9.15 -4.50
N HIS A 37 4.06 -10.32 -4.58
CA HIS A 37 4.55 -11.50 -5.29
C HIS A 37 3.41 -12.24 -6.00
N PRO A 38 3.70 -13.01 -7.08
CA PRO A 38 4.96 -13.12 -7.80
C PRO A 38 5.29 -11.85 -8.59
N PHE A 39 6.40 -11.86 -9.36
CA PHE A 39 6.82 -10.71 -10.16
C PHE A 39 5.76 -10.21 -11.15
N THR A 40 4.96 -11.09 -11.71
CA THR A 40 3.85 -10.72 -12.61
C THR A 40 2.80 -9.88 -11.91
N GLU A 41 2.44 -10.21 -10.67
CA GLU A 41 1.51 -9.43 -9.84
C GLU A 41 2.11 -8.06 -9.47
N TYR A 42 3.37 -8.04 -9.03
CA TYR A 42 4.11 -6.81 -8.75
C TYR A 42 4.10 -5.87 -9.96
N ARG A 43 4.48 -6.39 -11.14
CA ARG A 43 4.51 -5.62 -12.38
C ARG A 43 3.14 -5.09 -12.78
N SER A 44 2.09 -5.91 -12.67
CA SER A 44 0.73 -5.51 -13.04
C SER A 44 0.22 -4.36 -12.16
N ARG A 45 0.42 -4.43 -10.84
CA ARG A 45 0.02 -3.35 -9.93
C ARG A 45 0.82 -2.07 -10.15
N ARG A 46 2.14 -2.19 -10.30
CA ARG A 46 3.03 -1.06 -10.57
C ARG A 46 2.65 -0.34 -11.86
N ASN A 47 2.49 -1.07 -12.95
CA ASN A 47 2.16 -0.47 -14.25
C ASN A 47 0.80 0.22 -14.22
N CYS A 48 -0.22 -0.43 -13.64
CA CYS A 48 -1.54 0.19 -13.45
C CYS A 48 -1.46 1.48 -12.63
N LEU A 49 -0.64 1.52 -11.58
CA LEU A 49 -0.42 2.75 -10.80
C LEU A 49 0.28 3.84 -11.62
N ARG A 50 1.31 3.50 -12.39
CA ARG A 50 2.02 4.46 -13.26
C ARG A 50 1.08 5.13 -14.26
N GLU A 51 0.27 4.34 -14.96
CA GLU A 51 -0.73 4.82 -15.92
C GLU A 51 -1.76 5.73 -15.23
N TYR A 52 -2.27 5.31 -14.08
CA TYR A 52 -3.21 6.12 -13.31
C TYR A 52 -2.59 7.43 -12.82
N ALA A 53 -1.41 7.38 -12.22
CA ALA A 53 -0.70 8.56 -11.73
C ALA A 53 -0.46 9.59 -12.86
N GLN A 54 -0.06 9.12 -14.05
CA GLN A 54 0.10 9.96 -15.23
C GLN A 54 -1.24 10.61 -15.64
N THR A 55 -2.31 9.85 -15.66
CA THR A 55 -3.64 10.33 -16.07
C THR A 55 -4.16 11.45 -15.17
N ILE A 56 -3.91 11.37 -13.87
CA ILE A 56 -4.41 12.33 -12.89
C ILE A 56 -3.38 13.40 -12.49
N GLY A 57 -2.21 13.43 -13.13
CA GLY A 57 -1.12 14.35 -12.80
C GLY A 57 -0.63 14.20 -11.36
N LEU A 58 -0.49 12.96 -10.87
CA LEU A 58 0.09 12.69 -9.55
C LEU A 58 1.59 12.45 -9.69
N PRO A 59 2.46 13.28 -9.09
CA PRO A 59 3.88 12.97 -9.00
C PRO A 59 4.07 11.62 -8.31
N LEU A 60 4.99 10.78 -8.81
CA LEU A 60 5.22 9.44 -8.29
C LEU A 60 6.72 9.24 -8.02
N LEU A 61 7.07 8.95 -6.77
CA LEU A 61 8.37 8.45 -6.37
C LEU A 61 8.32 6.92 -6.34
N GLU A 62 9.38 6.27 -6.81
CA GLU A 62 9.39 4.82 -6.90
C GLU A 62 10.70 4.23 -6.39
N HIS A 63 10.59 3.35 -5.38
CA HIS A 63 11.62 2.37 -5.06
C HIS A 63 11.25 1.06 -5.76
N ASP A 64 11.50 1.01 -7.07
CA ASP A 64 11.11 -0.10 -7.94
C ASP A 64 12.03 -1.32 -7.76
N ARG A 65 11.85 -2.02 -6.63
CA ARG A 65 12.61 -3.21 -6.27
C ARG A 65 11.66 -4.39 -6.03
N TYR A 66 11.85 -5.46 -6.79
CA TYR A 66 11.16 -6.71 -6.53
C TYR A 66 11.93 -7.53 -5.50
N GLU A 67 11.41 -7.68 -4.30
CA GLU A 67 12.15 -8.17 -3.14
C GLU A 67 11.55 -9.45 -2.51
N LEU A 68 11.14 -10.43 -3.32
CA LEU A 68 10.62 -11.71 -2.82
C LEU A 68 11.55 -12.35 -1.77
N ARG A 69 12.83 -12.52 -2.12
CA ARG A 69 13.78 -13.23 -1.25
C ARG A 69 14.08 -12.49 0.05
N PRO A 70 14.36 -11.17 0.06
CA PRO A 70 14.49 -10.40 1.29
C PRO A 70 13.22 -10.45 2.14
N PHE A 71 12.05 -10.27 1.54
CA PHE A 71 10.77 -10.32 2.26
C PHE A 71 10.54 -11.69 2.93
N VAL A 72 10.74 -12.79 2.21
CA VAL A 72 10.57 -14.14 2.76
C VAL A 72 11.53 -14.39 3.92
N ARG A 73 12.79 -13.98 3.82
CA ARG A 73 13.76 -14.10 4.92
C ARG A 73 13.32 -13.35 6.16
N GLU A 74 12.78 -12.14 5.99
CA GLU A 74 12.31 -11.29 7.09
C GLU A 74 11.15 -11.91 7.88
N VAL A 75 10.24 -12.60 7.17
CA VAL A 75 9.02 -13.15 7.78
C VAL A 75 9.08 -14.66 8.08
N ALA A 76 10.13 -15.36 7.66
CA ALA A 76 10.22 -16.83 7.76
C ALA A 76 10.15 -17.36 9.19
N ALA A 77 10.63 -16.60 10.17
CA ALA A 77 10.60 -17.01 11.59
C ALA A 77 9.18 -16.98 12.19
N ASP A 78 8.28 -16.15 11.65
CA ASP A 78 6.89 -16.02 12.10
C ASP A 78 5.97 -15.68 10.92
N ILE A 79 5.63 -16.69 10.14
CA ILE A 79 4.73 -16.53 8.98
C ILE A 79 3.32 -16.10 9.41
N ALA A 80 2.83 -16.55 10.56
CA ALA A 80 1.52 -16.18 11.08
C ALA A 80 1.44 -14.69 11.48
N GLY A 81 2.51 -14.16 12.06
CA GLY A 81 2.66 -12.75 12.43
C GLY A 81 3.25 -11.86 11.32
N ARG A 82 3.49 -12.38 10.13
CA ARG A 82 4.16 -11.68 9.01
C ARG A 82 3.61 -10.29 8.67
N CYS A 83 2.31 -10.05 8.96
CA CYS A 83 1.68 -8.76 8.65
C CYS A 83 2.32 -7.60 9.44
N VAL A 84 2.75 -7.82 10.67
CA VAL A 84 3.44 -6.81 11.49
C VAL A 84 4.73 -6.36 10.79
N LYS A 85 5.54 -7.32 10.36
CA LYS A 85 6.78 -7.06 9.60
C LYS A 85 6.49 -6.37 8.25
N CYS A 86 5.48 -6.85 7.55
CA CYS A 86 5.06 -6.30 6.27
C CYS A 86 4.62 -4.83 6.37
N TYR A 87 3.90 -4.45 7.43
CA TYR A 87 3.52 -3.05 7.66
C TYR A 87 4.74 -2.21 8.02
N ALA A 88 5.58 -2.69 8.93
CA ALA A 88 6.80 -2.00 9.31
C ALA A 88 7.69 -1.71 8.10
N LEU A 89 8.03 -2.73 7.29
CA LEU A 89 8.88 -2.55 6.10
C LEU A 89 8.39 -1.41 5.19
N ARG A 90 7.09 -1.34 4.94
CA ARG A 90 6.53 -0.33 4.02
C ARG A 90 6.41 1.05 4.66
N LEU A 91 5.91 1.12 5.90
CA LEU A 91 5.62 2.39 6.54
C LEU A 91 6.88 3.08 7.04
N PHE A 92 7.88 2.33 7.53
CA PHE A 92 9.18 2.89 7.89
C PHE A 92 9.93 3.43 6.67
N GLU A 93 9.93 2.68 5.56
CA GLU A 93 10.54 3.19 4.32
C GLU A 93 9.82 4.42 3.78
N THR A 94 8.48 4.47 3.92
CA THR A 94 7.71 5.66 3.53
C THR A 94 8.05 6.86 4.40
N ALA A 95 8.11 6.69 5.72
CA ALA A 95 8.47 7.76 6.65
C ALA A 95 9.90 8.24 6.43
N ARG A 96 10.86 7.31 6.25
CA ARG A 96 12.26 7.62 5.94
C ARG A 96 12.35 8.46 4.66
N THR A 97 11.72 7.99 3.58
CA THR A 97 11.72 8.72 2.30
C THR A 97 11.06 10.08 2.44
N ALA A 98 9.96 10.18 3.19
CA ALA A 98 9.28 11.46 3.43
C ALA A 98 10.21 12.46 4.14
N ALA A 99 10.94 12.03 5.15
CA ALA A 99 11.90 12.88 5.87
C ALA A 99 13.07 13.29 4.98
N GLU A 100 13.68 12.35 4.24
CA GLU A 100 14.81 12.61 3.35
C GLU A 100 14.48 13.55 2.20
N GLU A 101 13.27 13.43 1.62
CA GLU A 101 12.80 14.23 0.49
C GLU A 101 12.07 15.53 0.93
N GLY A 102 12.01 15.83 2.23
CA GLY A 102 11.47 17.07 2.76
C GLY A 102 9.94 17.20 2.68
N PHE A 103 9.22 16.10 2.81
CA PHE A 103 7.77 16.13 2.98
C PHE A 103 7.39 16.48 4.42
N ASP A 104 6.28 17.21 4.57
CA ASP A 104 5.74 17.54 5.90
C ASP A 104 5.17 16.32 6.62
N SER A 105 4.62 15.39 5.84
CA SER A 105 3.94 14.20 6.38
C SER A 105 3.94 13.02 5.41
N PHE A 106 3.56 11.86 5.93
CA PHE A 106 3.29 10.67 5.13
C PHE A 106 1.97 10.00 5.54
N THR A 107 1.43 9.20 4.65
CA THR A 107 0.27 8.32 4.89
C THR A 107 0.28 7.11 3.97
N SER A 108 -0.74 6.26 4.02
CA SER A 108 -0.80 5.07 3.18
C SER A 108 -2.21 4.73 2.70
N SER A 109 -2.32 4.31 1.45
CA SER A 109 -3.54 3.74 0.87
C SER A 109 -3.96 2.41 1.50
N LEU A 110 -3.12 1.80 2.33
CA LEU A 110 -3.47 0.59 3.08
C LEU A 110 -4.64 0.78 4.03
N PHE A 111 -4.81 2.00 4.55
CA PHE A 111 -5.88 2.36 5.49
C PHE A 111 -7.29 2.35 4.87
N ILE A 112 -7.42 2.09 3.56
CA ILE A 112 -8.71 1.91 2.91
C ILE A 112 -9.25 0.48 3.03
N SER A 113 -8.38 -0.51 3.22
CA SER A 113 -8.80 -1.91 3.18
C SER A 113 -9.40 -2.38 4.51
N PRO A 114 -10.64 -2.87 4.53
CA PRO A 114 -11.24 -3.45 5.74
C PRO A 114 -10.64 -4.82 6.11
N TYR A 115 -9.82 -5.39 5.24
CA TYR A 115 -9.18 -6.71 5.45
C TYR A 115 -7.80 -6.61 6.07
N GLN A 116 -7.25 -5.40 6.21
CA GLN A 116 -5.97 -5.17 6.86
C GLN A 116 -6.13 -5.06 8.38
N LYS A 117 -5.08 -5.39 9.12
CA LYS A 117 -5.05 -5.25 10.58
C LYS A 117 -4.80 -3.78 10.94
N HIS A 118 -5.87 -2.99 10.99
CA HIS A 118 -5.83 -1.52 11.03
C HIS A 118 -4.98 -0.96 12.16
N GLU A 119 -5.17 -1.45 13.40
CA GLU A 119 -4.41 -0.96 14.56
C GLU A 119 -2.92 -1.26 14.44
N LEU A 120 -2.54 -2.45 13.97
CA LEU A 120 -1.13 -2.78 13.74
C LEU A 120 -0.46 -1.90 12.67
N MET A 121 -1.23 -1.51 11.64
CA MET A 121 -0.73 -0.55 10.65
C MET A 121 -0.54 0.84 11.26
N ARG A 122 -1.50 1.28 12.09
CA ARG A 122 -1.45 2.57 12.77
C ARG A 122 -0.25 2.65 13.72
N GLU A 123 -0.08 1.65 14.58
CA GLU A 123 1.08 1.54 15.48
C GLU A 123 2.41 1.57 14.70
N ALA A 124 2.50 0.85 13.59
CA ALA A 124 3.71 0.86 12.75
C ALA A 124 3.97 2.25 12.14
N ALA A 125 2.93 2.96 11.70
CA ALA A 125 3.06 4.30 11.15
C ALA A 125 3.43 5.34 12.21
N GLU A 126 2.82 5.29 13.39
CA GLU A 126 3.14 6.16 14.52
C GLU A 126 4.61 6.00 14.95
N ARG A 127 5.09 4.75 15.10
CA ARG A 127 6.50 4.47 15.39
C ARG A 127 7.44 4.96 14.30
N ALA A 128 7.08 4.78 13.03
CA ALA A 128 7.88 5.29 11.92
C ALA A 128 7.94 6.83 11.93
N ALA A 129 6.83 7.49 12.26
CA ALA A 129 6.78 8.95 12.39
C ALA A 129 7.72 9.46 13.50
N GLU A 130 7.73 8.80 14.66
CA GLU A 130 8.64 9.12 15.76
C GLU A 130 10.11 8.91 15.38
N GLU A 131 10.43 7.79 14.72
CA GLU A 131 11.81 7.43 14.37
C GLU A 131 12.42 8.41 13.35
N TYR A 132 11.65 8.85 12.36
CA TYR A 132 12.15 9.72 11.29
C TYR A 132 11.79 11.20 11.47
N GLY A 133 11.07 11.57 12.53
CA GLY A 133 10.71 12.96 12.82
C GLY A 133 9.79 13.58 11.76
N VAL A 134 8.93 12.80 11.13
CA VAL A 134 7.98 13.23 10.11
C VAL A 134 6.55 12.93 10.55
N GLN A 135 5.60 13.83 10.25
CA GLN A 135 4.22 13.66 10.71
C GLN A 135 3.53 12.47 10.01
N PHE A 136 2.86 11.61 10.78
CA PHE A 136 1.91 10.65 10.23
C PHE A 136 0.53 11.30 10.06
N LEU A 137 0.09 11.47 8.83
CA LEU A 137 -1.24 11.96 8.49
C LEU A 137 -2.23 10.78 8.53
N TYR A 138 -2.79 10.50 9.71
CA TYR A 138 -3.79 9.45 9.85
C TYR A 138 -5.13 9.83 9.23
N ARG A 139 -5.68 8.95 8.41
CA ARG A 139 -7.07 8.97 7.92
C ARG A 139 -7.61 7.55 7.84
N ASP A 140 -8.80 7.33 8.35
CA ASP A 140 -9.55 6.10 8.14
C ASP A 140 -10.29 6.17 6.81
N PHE A 141 -9.73 5.52 5.79
CA PHE A 141 -10.33 5.48 4.46
C PHE A 141 -11.31 4.32 4.26
N ARG A 142 -11.52 3.45 5.26
CA ARG A 142 -12.42 2.28 5.12
C ARG A 142 -13.85 2.63 4.65
N PRO A 143 -14.46 3.76 5.05
CA PRO A 143 -15.77 4.17 4.52
C PRO A 143 -15.80 4.33 2.99
N TYR A 144 -14.67 4.61 2.37
CA TYR A 144 -14.54 4.82 0.92
C TYR A 144 -14.17 3.55 0.15
N PHE A 145 -13.98 2.41 0.82
CA PHE A 145 -13.52 1.17 0.19
C PHE A 145 -14.41 0.72 -0.96
N ARG A 146 -15.73 0.69 -0.75
CA ARG A 146 -16.70 0.25 -1.79
C ARG A 146 -16.67 1.17 -3.00
N ALA A 147 -16.76 2.48 -2.79
CA ALA A 147 -16.67 3.48 -3.86
C ALA A 147 -15.36 3.36 -4.63
N GLY A 148 -14.24 3.14 -3.93
CA GLY A 148 -12.93 2.91 -4.56
C GLY A 148 -12.88 1.68 -5.46
N GLN A 149 -13.53 0.58 -5.04
CA GLN A 149 -13.62 -0.64 -5.84
C GLN A 149 -14.52 -0.47 -7.09
N GLU A 150 -15.62 0.24 -6.96
CA GLU A 150 -16.51 0.57 -8.07
C GLU A 150 -15.80 1.46 -9.09
N ARG A 151 -15.19 2.54 -8.62
CA ARG A 151 -14.42 3.46 -9.46
C ARG A 151 -13.25 2.77 -10.19
N ALA A 152 -12.55 1.85 -9.51
CA ALA A 152 -11.46 1.08 -10.11
C ALA A 152 -11.94 0.20 -11.28
N ARG A 153 -13.14 -0.40 -11.17
CA ARG A 153 -13.73 -1.19 -12.27
C ARG A 153 -14.13 -0.30 -13.45
N GLU A 154 -14.75 0.85 -13.19
CA GLU A 154 -15.11 1.83 -14.23
C GLU A 154 -13.89 2.31 -15.01
N LEU A 155 -12.76 2.52 -14.31
CA LEU A 155 -11.50 2.94 -14.90
C LEU A 155 -10.71 1.79 -15.56
N GLY A 156 -11.21 0.55 -15.49
CA GLY A 156 -10.54 -0.61 -16.08
C GLY A 156 -9.23 -0.99 -15.38
N PHE A 157 -9.07 -0.67 -14.10
CA PHE A 157 -7.86 -0.97 -13.36
C PHE A 157 -7.61 -2.48 -13.20
N TYR A 158 -6.35 -2.84 -13.13
CA TYR A 158 -5.96 -4.17 -12.69
C TYR A 158 -6.45 -4.42 -11.25
N MET A 159 -7.36 -5.38 -11.09
CA MET A 159 -7.97 -5.70 -9.79
C MET A 159 -7.21 -6.85 -9.13
N GLN A 160 -6.51 -6.55 -8.02
CA GLN A 160 -5.81 -7.57 -7.26
C GLN A 160 -6.79 -8.56 -6.60
N LYS A 161 -6.39 -9.84 -6.54
CA LYS A 161 -7.21 -10.91 -5.97
C LYS A 161 -6.82 -11.28 -4.52
N TYR A 162 -5.69 -10.82 -4.03
CA TYR A 162 -5.16 -11.06 -2.69
C TYR A 162 -4.34 -9.87 -2.19
N CYS A 163 -3.91 -9.89 -0.93
CA CYS A 163 -3.20 -8.77 -0.30
C CYS A 163 -1.90 -8.40 -1.04
N GLY A 164 -1.15 -9.40 -1.51
CA GLY A 164 0.08 -9.19 -2.29
C GLY A 164 1.16 -10.21 -2.01
N CYS A 165 1.34 -10.67 -0.75
CA CYS A 165 2.40 -11.60 -0.45
C CYS A 165 2.06 -13.03 -0.88
N VAL A 166 3.10 -13.81 -1.18
CA VAL A 166 2.99 -15.21 -1.59
C VAL A 166 2.17 -16.05 -0.60
N PHE A 167 2.28 -15.78 0.69
CA PHE A 167 1.49 -16.48 1.72
C PHE A 167 -0.01 -16.12 1.69
N SER A 168 -0.35 -14.88 1.36
CA SER A 168 -1.77 -14.50 1.21
C SER A 168 -2.38 -15.05 -0.09
N GLU A 169 -1.56 -15.25 -1.10
CA GLU A 169 -1.94 -15.94 -2.33
C GLU A 169 -2.25 -17.41 -2.04
N GLU A 170 -1.31 -18.13 -1.40
CA GLU A 170 -1.46 -19.50 -0.96
C GLU A 170 -2.73 -19.71 -0.11
N GLU A 171 -2.91 -18.90 0.95
CA GLU A 171 -4.08 -18.98 1.83
C GLU A 171 -5.40 -18.80 1.08
N ARG A 172 -5.44 -17.93 0.09
CA ARG A 172 -6.63 -17.72 -0.72
C ARG A 172 -6.95 -18.93 -1.58
N TYR A 173 -6.01 -19.39 -2.38
CA TYR A 173 -6.26 -20.40 -3.39
C TYR A 173 -6.32 -21.83 -2.81
N LEU A 174 -5.59 -22.12 -1.74
CA LEU A 174 -5.77 -23.37 -1.02
C LEU A 174 -7.16 -23.49 -0.38
N LYS A 175 -7.75 -22.37 0.08
CA LYS A 175 -9.14 -22.40 0.58
C LYS A 175 -10.15 -22.62 -0.55
N GLU A 176 -9.91 -22.05 -1.71
CA GLU A 176 -10.77 -22.26 -2.89
C GLU A 176 -10.67 -23.70 -3.40
N SER A 177 -9.47 -24.27 -3.48
CA SER A 177 -9.26 -25.67 -3.94
C SER A 177 -9.93 -26.72 -3.05
N LYS A 178 -10.05 -26.47 -1.75
CA LYS A 178 -10.77 -27.36 -0.80
C LYS A 178 -12.30 -27.27 -0.90
N ARG A 179 -12.85 -26.34 -1.67
CA ARG A 179 -14.28 -26.17 -1.91
C ARG A 179 -14.76 -26.79 -3.23
N ILE A 180 -13.82 -27.25 -4.04
CA ILE A 180 -14.13 -27.99 -5.29
C ILE A 180 -14.24 -29.45 -4.90
N PRO A 181 -15.42 -30.11 -5.09
CA PRO A 181 -15.64 -31.52 -4.75
C PRO A 181 -14.80 -32.46 -5.63
#